data_58f85199c99348e735d63fdd95dda78d
#
_entry.id   58f85199c99348e735d63fdd95dda78d
#
_cell.length_a   1.000
_cell.length_b   1.000
_cell.length_c   1.000
_cell.angle_alpha   90.00
_cell.angle_beta   90.00
_cell.angle_gamma   90.00
#
_symmetry.space_group_name_H-M   'P 1'
#
loop_
_entity.id
_entity.type
_entity.pdbx_description
1 polymer ?
#
loop_
_entity_poly.entity_id
_entity_poly.type
_entity_poly.pdbx_seq_one_letter_code
_entity_poly.pdbx_strand_id
1 'polypeptide(L)'
;MDGYSLSDLWSIVVMQGFSGLSLFSVLLLMALGLAIIFGQMGVINMAHGEFMTIGAYTIYWSSHLTEKYLPAMMPYYFIVAIFGAFIIAFFVGYGVEYLLIRHLYRRPLDTLLATWGLSLIMQQIFRSLFGAREVSATLPDWLMGAWKMTPDIDIPLNGLFVMAMSIVVTALVTLFLYRSAWGIKVRATTQNRGMASAVGINTQKVDRMTFALGCGIAGVAGACFTTIASTGPTSGSLYIVDTFLVVVFGGSGSLLGTVASAFSIAQAQSILTFFMTNAMGKVVTLLTIIIILMLRPEGLFANKVRK
;
A
#
# COMPACT_ATOMS: atom_id res chain seq x y z
N MET A 1 13.33 -34.09 8.50
CA MET A 1 13.54 -32.99 9.46
C MET A 1 14.62 -33.32 10.49
N ASP A 2 15.44 -34.26 10.16
CA ASP A 2 16.49 -34.82 11.07
C ASP A 2 17.79 -34.07 10.81
N GLY A 3 18.08 -33.02 11.58
CA GLY A 3 19.36 -32.30 11.48
C GLY A 3 19.39 -30.86 11.95
N TYR A 4 18.25 -30.26 12.24
CA TYR A 4 18.20 -28.89 12.77
C TYR A 4 18.22 -28.88 14.28
N SER A 5 19.09 -28.07 14.88
CA SER A 5 19.08 -27.85 16.32
C SER A 5 17.85 -26.99 16.71
N LEU A 6 17.46 -27.01 17.99
CA LEU A 6 16.37 -26.14 18.48
C LEU A 6 16.66 -24.66 18.25
N SER A 7 17.93 -24.26 18.27
CA SER A 7 18.39 -22.90 17.94
C SER A 7 18.14 -22.55 16.46
N ASP A 8 18.41 -23.51 15.55
CA ASP A 8 18.19 -23.30 14.12
C ASP A 8 16.71 -23.14 13.78
N LEU A 9 15.85 -23.98 14.39
CA LEU A 9 14.40 -23.86 14.23
C LEU A 9 13.88 -22.53 14.76
N TRP A 10 14.40 -22.06 15.90
CA TRP A 10 14.05 -20.77 16.46
C TRP A 10 14.46 -19.61 15.55
N SER A 11 15.68 -19.62 15.01
CA SER A 11 16.18 -18.60 14.09
C SER A 11 15.33 -18.54 12.81
N ILE A 12 14.95 -19.69 12.25
CA ILE A 12 14.06 -19.78 11.08
C ILE A 12 12.69 -19.15 11.37
N VAL A 13 12.06 -19.47 12.50
CA VAL A 13 10.76 -18.92 12.88
C VAL A 13 10.81 -17.40 13.04
N VAL A 14 11.86 -16.90 13.70
CA VAL A 14 12.03 -15.44 13.89
C VAL A 14 12.25 -14.73 12.56
N MET A 15 13.12 -15.25 11.70
CA MET A 15 13.39 -14.65 10.38
C MET A 15 12.16 -14.69 9.47
N GLN A 16 11.40 -15.78 9.51
CA GLN A 16 10.16 -15.91 8.72
C GLN A 16 9.06 -14.97 9.25
N GLY A 17 8.93 -14.86 10.57
CA GLY A 17 8.02 -13.90 11.19
C GLY A 17 8.37 -12.45 10.84
N PHE A 18 9.67 -12.11 10.83
CA PHE A 18 10.14 -10.79 10.42
C PHE A 18 9.90 -10.52 8.94
N SER A 19 10.12 -11.50 8.06
CA SER A 19 9.78 -11.40 6.63
C SER A 19 8.29 -11.12 6.44
N GLY A 20 7.43 -11.84 7.16
CA GLY A 20 5.98 -11.58 7.18
C GLY A 20 5.62 -10.19 7.69
N LEU A 21 6.32 -9.66 8.71
CA LEU A 21 6.10 -8.30 9.20
C LEU A 21 6.54 -7.24 8.19
N SER A 22 7.63 -7.48 7.46
CA SER A 22 8.07 -6.57 6.39
C SER A 22 7.05 -6.52 5.25
N LEU A 23 6.54 -7.68 4.81
CA LEU A 23 5.47 -7.78 3.81
C LEU A 23 4.18 -7.12 4.32
N PHE A 24 3.78 -7.40 5.57
CA PHE A 24 2.65 -6.75 6.23
C PHE A 24 2.73 -5.23 6.14
N SER A 25 3.91 -4.66 6.40
CA SER A 25 4.09 -3.21 6.43
C SER A 25 3.85 -2.56 5.07
N VAL A 26 4.34 -3.15 3.98
CA VAL A 26 4.09 -2.66 2.62
C VAL A 26 2.62 -2.84 2.23
N LEU A 27 2.05 -4.03 2.48
CA LEU A 27 0.64 -4.30 2.19
C LEU A 27 -0.28 -3.38 3.00
N LEU A 28 0.05 -3.11 4.26
CA LEU A 28 -0.72 -2.19 5.10
C LEU A 28 -0.72 -0.78 4.54
N LEU A 29 0.44 -0.24 4.15
CA LEU A 29 0.53 1.10 3.56
C LEU A 29 -0.30 1.21 2.29
N MET A 30 -0.22 0.23 1.39
CA MET A 30 -1.05 0.19 0.19
C MET A 30 -2.54 0.08 0.53
N ALA A 31 -2.88 -0.83 1.44
CA ALA A 31 -4.26 -1.09 1.83
C ALA A 31 -4.89 0.09 2.58
N LEU A 32 -4.13 0.86 3.36
CA LEU A 32 -4.62 2.08 4.01
C LEU A 32 -5.08 3.12 2.99
N GLY A 33 -4.27 3.37 1.95
CA GLY A 33 -4.64 4.28 0.86
C GLY A 33 -5.93 3.83 0.17
N LEU A 34 -6.00 2.55 -0.18
CA LEU A 34 -7.18 1.99 -0.84
C LEU A 34 -8.41 1.94 0.08
N ALA A 35 -8.24 1.61 1.37
CA ALA A 35 -9.32 1.55 2.35
C ALA A 35 -9.99 2.91 2.57
N ILE A 36 -9.20 4.00 2.56
CA ILE A 36 -9.73 5.35 2.64
C ILE A 36 -10.56 5.68 1.40
N ILE A 37 -10.06 5.39 0.20
CA ILE A 37 -10.76 5.63 -1.06
C ILE A 37 -12.03 4.79 -1.13
N PHE A 38 -11.91 3.48 -0.97
CA PHE A 38 -13.02 2.55 -1.10
C PHE A 38 -14.05 2.73 0.02
N GLY A 39 -13.59 2.94 1.27
CA GLY A 39 -14.48 3.16 2.42
C GLY A 39 -15.30 4.44 2.32
N GLN A 40 -14.78 5.49 1.68
CA GLN A 40 -15.50 6.76 1.51
C GLN A 40 -16.37 6.78 0.26
N MET A 41 -15.84 6.34 -0.87
CA MET A 41 -16.44 6.57 -2.18
C MET A 41 -17.14 5.33 -2.73
N GLY A 42 -16.86 4.15 -2.18
CA GLY A 42 -17.34 2.85 -2.71
C GLY A 42 -16.78 2.53 -4.10
N VAL A 43 -15.72 3.22 -4.52
CA VAL A 43 -15.13 3.10 -5.85
C VAL A 43 -13.97 2.12 -5.82
N ILE A 44 -14.04 1.13 -6.70
CA ILE A 44 -12.94 0.18 -6.92
C ILE A 44 -11.96 0.84 -7.91
N ASN A 45 -10.74 1.13 -7.45
CA ASN A 45 -9.70 1.73 -8.28
C ASN A 45 -8.61 0.68 -8.60
N MET A 46 -8.67 0.09 -9.80
CA MET A 46 -7.66 -0.88 -10.25
C MET A 46 -6.31 -0.23 -10.57
N ALA A 47 -6.28 1.08 -10.82
CA ALA A 47 -5.02 1.82 -11.02
C ALA A 47 -4.31 2.16 -9.69
N HIS A 48 -4.86 1.77 -8.52
CA HIS A 48 -4.24 2.12 -7.23
C HIS A 48 -2.82 1.56 -7.08
N GLY A 49 -2.54 0.38 -7.62
CA GLY A 49 -1.19 -0.19 -7.65
C GLY A 49 -0.18 0.68 -8.42
N GLU A 50 -0.62 1.37 -9.46
CA GLU A 50 0.27 2.21 -10.27
C GLU A 50 0.72 3.47 -9.53
N PHE A 51 -0.04 3.95 -8.53
CA PHE A 51 0.41 5.02 -7.64
C PHE A 51 1.56 4.57 -6.72
N MET A 52 1.57 3.30 -6.31
CA MET A 52 2.74 2.69 -5.68
C MET A 52 3.94 2.72 -6.63
N THR A 53 3.75 2.32 -7.88
CA THR A 53 4.81 2.33 -8.89
C THR A 53 5.34 3.74 -9.15
N ILE A 54 4.48 4.79 -9.16
CA ILE A 54 4.92 6.20 -9.20
C ILE A 54 5.87 6.50 -8.04
N GLY A 55 5.50 6.11 -6.83
CA GLY A 55 6.34 6.33 -5.65
C GLY A 55 7.69 5.65 -5.76
N ALA A 56 7.71 4.40 -6.20
CA ALA A 56 8.93 3.62 -6.39
C ALA A 56 9.85 4.24 -7.47
N TYR A 57 9.32 4.64 -8.61
CA TYR A 57 10.11 5.33 -9.63
C TYR A 57 10.57 6.73 -9.20
N THR A 58 9.82 7.40 -8.34
CA THR A 58 10.27 8.67 -7.74
C THR A 58 11.54 8.47 -6.91
N ILE A 59 11.60 7.41 -6.10
CA ILE A 59 12.81 7.06 -5.34
C ILE A 59 13.97 6.74 -6.29
N TYR A 60 13.72 5.88 -7.30
CA TYR A 60 14.73 5.53 -8.29
C TYR A 60 15.31 6.75 -9.00
N TRP A 61 14.45 7.65 -9.46
CA TRP A 61 14.89 8.86 -10.14
C TRP A 61 15.62 9.82 -9.21
N SER A 62 15.13 9.98 -7.97
CA SER A 62 15.76 10.79 -6.94
C SER A 62 17.15 10.26 -6.58
N SER A 63 17.34 8.94 -6.48
CA SER A 63 18.66 8.34 -6.21
C SER A 63 19.67 8.68 -7.31
N HIS A 64 19.28 8.50 -8.57
CA HIS A 64 20.13 8.84 -9.74
C HIS A 64 20.48 10.32 -9.83
N LEU A 65 19.49 11.19 -9.54
CA LEU A 65 19.71 12.63 -9.57
C LEU A 65 20.67 13.06 -8.46
N THR A 66 20.49 12.50 -7.26
CA THR A 66 21.34 12.81 -6.10
C THR A 66 22.76 12.30 -6.30
N GLU A 67 22.92 11.07 -6.81
CA GLU A 67 24.22 10.49 -7.11
C GLU A 67 25.00 11.32 -8.12
N LYS A 68 24.31 11.83 -9.15
CA LYS A 68 24.94 12.60 -10.24
C LYS A 68 25.25 14.04 -9.90
N TYR A 69 24.37 14.75 -9.17
CA TYR A 69 24.45 16.20 -8.96
C TYR A 69 24.73 16.60 -7.53
N LEU A 70 24.39 15.78 -6.54
CA LEU A 70 24.46 16.12 -5.12
C LEU A 70 24.94 14.93 -4.26
N PRO A 71 26.11 14.32 -4.54
CA PRO A 71 26.57 13.12 -3.85
C PRO A 71 26.68 13.29 -2.31
N ALA A 72 26.93 14.50 -1.82
CA ALA A 72 26.93 14.80 -0.38
C ALA A 72 25.56 14.62 0.29
N MET A 73 24.46 14.63 -0.46
CA MET A 73 23.11 14.45 0.05
C MET A 73 22.63 12.98 0.01
N MET A 74 23.45 12.04 -0.47
CA MET A 74 23.10 10.61 -0.53
C MET A 74 22.57 10.03 0.79
N PRO A 75 23.08 10.37 1.98
CA PRO A 75 22.54 9.85 3.23
C PRO A 75 21.10 10.31 3.53
N TYR A 76 20.70 11.47 3.03
CA TYR A 76 19.42 12.11 3.38
C TYR A 76 18.38 12.07 2.26
N TYR A 77 18.79 11.79 1.01
CA TYR A 77 17.93 11.88 -0.16
C TYR A 77 16.67 11.01 -0.02
N PHE A 78 16.80 9.84 0.59
CA PHE A 78 15.72 8.87 0.69
C PHE A 78 14.53 9.41 1.49
N ILE A 79 14.79 10.12 2.60
CA ILE A 79 13.74 10.74 3.41
C ILE A 79 13.03 11.85 2.61
N VAL A 80 13.79 12.70 1.92
CA VAL A 80 13.23 13.75 1.06
C VAL A 80 12.45 13.17 -0.10
N ALA A 81 12.95 12.09 -0.70
CA ALA A 81 12.32 11.41 -1.81
C ALA A 81 10.99 10.71 -1.42
N ILE A 82 10.83 10.24 -0.17
CA ILE A 82 9.53 9.75 0.34
C ILE A 82 8.47 10.86 0.32
N PHE A 83 8.81 12.06 0.77
CA PHE A 83 7.89 13.20 0.67
C PHE A 83 7.60 13.55 -0.80
N GLY A 84 8.61 13.49 -1.67
CA GLY A 84 8.44 13.65 -3.12
C GLY A 84 7.50 12.61 -3.71
N ALA A 85 7.64 11.34 -3.34
CA ALA A 85 6.79 10.24 -3.76
C ALA A 85 5.32 10.46 -3.33
N PHE A 86 5.11 10.90 -2.08
CA PHE A 86 3.78 11.27 -1.61
C PHE A 86 3.18 12.41 -2.45
N ILE A 87 3.93 13.51 -2.64
CA ILE A 87 3.46 14.71 -3.34
C ILE A 87 3.14 14.40 -4.80
N ILE A 88 4.02 13.70 -5.51
CA ILE A 88 3.81 13.37 -6.93
C ILE A 88 2.59 12.44 -7.07
N ALA A 89 2.50 11.36 -6.28
CA ALA A 89 1.37 10.46 -6.33
C ALA A 89 0.05 11.16 -5.94
N PHE A 90 0.10 12.07 -4.95
CA PHE A 90 -1.05 12.90 -4.54
C PHE A 90 -1.57 13.77 -5.70
N PHE A 91 -0.70 14.52 -6.36
CA PHE A 91 -1.12 15.40 -7.45
C PHE A 91 -1.58 14.64 -8.70
N VAL A 92 -0.93 13.53 -9.03
CA VAL A 92 -1.40 12.65 -10.10
C VAL A 92 -2.77 12.07 -9.75
N GLY A 93 -2.97 11.60 -8.51
CA GLY A 93 -4.25 11.12 -8.00
C GLY A 93 -5.33 12.19 -8.03
N TYR A 94 -4.99 13.42 -7.62
CA TYR A 94 -5.90 14.58 -7.72
C TYR A 94 -6.36 14.84 -9.16
N GLY A 95 -5.44 14.76 -10.12
CA GLY A 95 -5.74 14.91 -11.55
C GLY A 95 -6.60 13.76 -12.08
N VAL A 96 -6.31 12.54 -11.71
CA VAL A 96 -7.08 11.35 -12.12
C VAL A 96 -8.52 11.42 -11.58
N GLU A 97 -8.71 11.82 -10.33
CA GLU A 97 -10.07 12.02 -9.80
C GLU A 97 -10.80 13.10 -10.57
N TYR A 98 -10.15 14.25 -10.80
CA TYR A 98 -10.76 15.39 -11.49
C TYR A 98 -11.14 15.09 -12.94
N LEU A 99 -10.29 14.37 -13.68
CA LEU A 99 -10.49 14.10 -15.10
C LEU A 99 -11.37 12.87 -15.36
N LEU A 100 -11.27 11.83 -14.53
CA LEU A 100 -11.86 10.53 -14.81
C LEU A 100 -12.89 10.10 -13.75
N ILE A 101 -12.48 9.93 -12.48
CA ILE A 101 -13.28 9.25 -11.47
C ILE A 101 -14.58 9.99 -11.15
N ARG A 102 -14.54 11.31 -11.04
CA ARG A 102 -15.73 12.12 -10.70
C ARG A 102 -16.91 11.91 -11.63
N HIS A 103 -16.68 11.54 -12.89
CA HIS A 103 -17.74 11.32 -13.88
C HIS A 103 -18.35 9.92 -13.78
N LEU A 104 -17.71 9.02 -13.03
CA LEU A 104 -18.04 7.59 -12.98
C LEU A 104 -18.58 7.13 -11.62
N TYR A 105 -18.70 8.00 -10.61
CA TYR A 105 -19.13 7.65 -9.23
C TYR A 105 -20.42 6.82 -9.14
N ARG A 106 -21.35 6.98 -10.07
CA ARG A 106 -22.64 6.29 -10.08
C ARG A 106 -22.61 4.98 -10.84
N ARG A 107 -21.48 4.60 -11.43
CA ARG A 107 -21.34 3.43 -12.31
C ARG A 107 -20.11 2.59 -11.89
N PRO A 108 -20.26 1.70 -10.90
CA PRO A 108 -19.12 0.96 -10.35
C PRO A 108 -18.37 0.13 -11.38
N LEU A 109 -19.08 -0.54 -12.32
CA LEU A 109 -18.44 -1.33 -13.37
C LEU A 109 -17.68 -0.47 -14.37
N ASP A 110 -18.25 0.67 -14.78
CA ASP A 110 -17.59 1.60 -15.70
C ASP A 110 -16.32 2.17 -15.04
N THR A 111 -16.37 2.44 -13.74
CA THR A 111 -15.19 2.92 -12.97
C THR A 111 -14.10 1.86 -12.91
N LEU A 112 -14.46 0.61 -12.69
CA LEU A 112 -13.52 -0.51 -12.66
C LEU A 112 -12.80 -0.65 -14.01
N LEU A 113 -13.57 -0.65 -15.13
CA LEU A 113 -13.02 -0.75 -16.49
C LEU A 113 -12.14 0.47 -16.84
N ALA A 114 -12.60 1.68 -16.52
CA ALA A 114 -11.86 2.90 -16.80
C ALA A 114 -10.54 2.97 -16.01
N THR A 115 -10.54 2.57 -14.74
CA THR A 115 -9.32 2.53 -13.92
C THR A 115 -8.38 1.41 -14.34
N TRP A 116 -8.90 0.28 -14.81
CA TRP A 116 -8.07 -0.77 -15.41
C TRP A 116 -7.39 -0.28 -16.70
N GLY A 117 -8.13 0.38 -17.59
CA GLY A 117 -7.55 1.03 -18.77
C GLY A 117 -6.50 2.08 -18.42
N LEU A 118 -6.74 2.90 -17.38
CA LEU A 118 -5.77 3.85 -16.86
C LEU A 118 -4.50 3.14 -16.36
N SER A 119 -4.63 2.02 -15.64
CA SER A 119 -3.48 1.22 -15.18
C SER A 119 -2.60 0.80 -16.37
N LEU A 120 -3.20 0.28 -17.45
CA LEU A 120 -2.45 -0.11 -18.65
C LEU A 120 -1.72 1.08 -19.32
N ILE A 121 -2.36 2.23 -19.36
CA ILE A 121 -1.74 3.47 -19.89
C ILE A 121 -0.54 3.86 -19.01
N MET A 122 -0.69 3.85 -17.68
CA MET A 122 0.38 4.20 -16.75
C MET A 122 1.55 3.22 -16.87
N GLN A 123 1.30 1.92 -16.95
CA GLN A 123 2.33 0.91 -17.18
C GLN A 123 3.10 1.15 -18.49
N GLN A 124 2.39 1.52 -19.55
CA GLN A 124 3.03 1.85 -20.81
C GLN A 124 3.88 3.12 -20.74
N ILE A 125 3.43 4.13 -19.99
CA ILE A 125 4.21 5.34 -19.71
C ILE A 125 5.49 4.96 -18.94
N PHE A 126 5.40 4.13 -17.90
CA PHE A 126 6.58 3.68 -17.15
C PHE A 126 7.57 2.92 -18.03
N ARG A 127 7.08 2.03 -18.91
CA ARG A 127 7.94 1.33 -19.88
C ARG A 127 8.64 2.28 -20.84
N SER A 128 7.96 3.32 -21.28
CA SER A 128 8.51 4.31 -22.20
C SER A 128 9.56 5.21 -21.54
N LEU A 129 9.37 5.55 -20.25
CA LEU A 129 10.27 6.44 -19.52
C LEU A 129 11.45 5.72 -18.87
N PHE A 130 11.23 4.54 -18.29
CA PHE A 130 12.22 3.83 -17.47
C PHE A 130 12.69 2.49 -18.10
N GLY A 131 12.07 2.09 -19.20
CA GLY A 131 12.34 0.81 -19.85
C GLY A 131 11.48 -0.33 -19.29
N ALA A 132 11.64 -1.52 -19.89
CA ALA A 132 10.87 -2.71 -19.55
C ALA A 132 11.53 -3.56 -18.43
N ARG A 133 12.78 -3.28 -18.09
CA ARG A 133 13.53 -4.01 -17.06
C ARG A 133 13.23 -3.47 -15.68
N GLU A 134 13.35 -4.34 -14.69
CA GLU A 134 13.32 -3.92 -13.29
C GLU A 134 14.55 -3.08 -12.97
N VAL A 135 14.35 -2.05 -12.16
CA VAL A 135 15.36 -1.12 -11.68
C VAL A 135 15.37 -1.12 -10.15
N SER A 136 16.56 -0.88 -9.58
CA SER A 136 16.76 -0.75 -8.14
C SER A 136 17.30 0.63 -7.83
N ALA A 137 16.80 1.27 -6.77
CA ALA A 137 17.36 2.51 -6.27
C ALA A 137 18.60 2.23 -5.42
N THR A 138 19.61 3.11 -5.50
CA THR A 138 20.77 3.05 -4.62
C THR A 138 20.34 3.47 -3.22
N LEU A 139 20.31 2.52 -2.28
CA LEU A 139 19.91 2.81 -0.90
C LEU A 139 21.03 3.51 -0.13
N PRO A 140 20.71 4.40 0.83
CA PRO A 140 21.69 4.97 1.75
C PRO A 140 22.31 3.88 2.63
N ASP A 141 23.58 4.07 3.03
CA ASP A 141 24.34 3.09 3.84
C ASP A 141 23.63 2.70 5.14
N TRP A 142 22.93 3.66 5.79
CA TRP A 142 22.19 3.41 7.02
C TRP A 142 20.99 2.47 6.86
N LEU A 143 20.49 2.25 5.63
CA LEU A 143 19.43 1.27 5.32
C LEU A 143 19.99 -0.08 4.91
N MET A 144 21.26 -0.18 4.52
CA MET A 144 21.88 -1.40 4.02
C MET A 144 22.44 -2.30 5.13
N GLY A 145 22.39 -1.86 6.38
CA GLY A 145 22.88 -2.63 7.52
C GLY A 145 21.91 -3.73 7.98
N ALA A 146 22.42 -4.61 8.85
CA ALA A 146 21.62 -5.57 9.60
C ALA A 146 21.90 -5.41 11.10
N TRP A 147 20.84 -5.53 11.90
CA TRP A 147 20.97 -5.56 13.35
C TRP A 147 21.16 -7.02 13.80
N LYS A 148 22.36 -7.32 14.30
CA LYS A 148 22.68 -8.64 14.84
C LYS A 148 22.04 -8.79 16.21
N MET A 149 20.98 -9.57 16.29
CA MET A 149 20.28 -9.86 17.54
C MET A 149 20.93 -11.06 18.26
N THR A 150 21.35 -12.05 17.47
CA THR A 150 22.06 -13.25 17.91
C THR A 150 23.07 -13.63 16.83
N PRO A 151 24.08 -14.52 17.09
CA PRO A 151 25.02 -14.96 16.04
C PRO A 151 24.34 -15.51 14.78
N ASP A 152 23.14 -16.07 14.94
CA ASP A 152 22.36 -16.74 13.86
C ASP A 152 21.18 -15.92 13.35
N ILE A 153 20.93 -14.70 13.89
CA ILE A 153 19.77 -13.87 13.53
C ILE A 153 20.22 -12.46 13.15
N ASP A 154 20.21 -12.18 11.87
CA ASP A 154 20.49 -10.86 11.29
C ASP A 154 19.19 -10.20 10.81
N ILE A 155 18.71 -9.17 11.51
CA ILE A 155 17.50 -8.43 11.16
C ILE A 155 17.85 -7.27 10.21
N PRO A 156 17.40 -7.27 8.95
CA PRO A 156 17.74 -6.21 8.01
C PRO A 156 17.11 -4.87 8.41
N LEU A 157 17.90 -3.81 8.42
CA LEU A 157 17.47 -2.45 8.82
C LEU A 157 16.40 -1.87 7.88
N ASN A 158 16.43 -2.23 6.60
CA ASN A 158 15.40 -1.83 5.63
C ASN A 158 14.00 -2.32 6.04
N GLY A 159 13.88 -3.57 6.51
CA GLY A 159 12.61 -4.10 7.01
C GLY A 159 12.11 -3.35 8.27
N LEU A 160 13.01 -3.05 9.22
CA LEU A 160 12.68 -2.25 10.40
C LEU A 160 12.22 -0.83 10.03
N PHE A 161 12.88 -0.22 9.06
CA PHE A 161 12.49 1.09 8.54
C PHE A 161 11.07 1.08 7.96
N VAL A 162 10.74 0.08 7.12
CA VAL A 162 9.41 -0.04 6.52
C VAL A 162 8.34 -0.28 7.59
N MET A 163 8.64 -1.07 8.63
CA MET A 163 7.75 -1.26 9.79
C MET A 163 7.52 0.05 10.54
N ALA A 164 8.57 0.80 10.83
CA ALA A 164 8.46 2.11 11.48
C ALA A 164 7.62 3.08 10.64
N MET A 165 7.87 3.15 9.32
CA MET A 165 7.11 3.98 8.40
C MET A 165 5.63 3.57 8.34
N SER A 166 5.32 2.28 8.34
CA SER A 166 3.93 1.81 8.33
C SER A 166 3.19 2.22 9.61
N ILE A 167 3.84 2.14 10.76
CA ILE A 167 3.28 2.60 12.04
C ILE A 167 3.04 4.11 12.03
N VAL A 168 4.04 4.88 11.61
CA VAL A 168 3.95 6.36 11.55
C VAL A 168 2.82 6.79 10.61
N VAL A 169 2.77 6.25 9.39
CA VAL A 169 1.73 6.61 8.42
C VAL A 169 0.35 6.18 8.91
N THR A 170 0.21 4.99 9.50
CA THR A 170 -1.05 4.51 10.07
C THR A 170 -1.52 5.43 11.20
N ALA A 171 -0.62 5.84 12.09
CA ALA A 171 -0.92 6.78 13.18
C ALA A 171 -1.34 8.15 12.63
N LEU A 172 -0.62 8.70 11.64
CA LEU A 172 -0.94 9.97 11.00
C LEU A 172 -2.31 9.92 10.30
N VAL A 173 -2.59 8.86 9.55
CA VAL A 173 -3.88 8.66 8.88
C VAL A 173 -5.01 8.56 9.90
N THR A 174 -4.83 7.79 10.96
CA THR A 174 -5.81 7.63 12.03
C THR A 174 -6.06 8.97 12.72
N LEU A 175 -5.01 9.68 13.09
CA LEU A 175 -5.10 11.00 13.70
C LEU A 175 -5.81 12.00 12.78
N PHE A 176 -5.46 12.01 11.49
CA PHE A 176 -6.08 12.86 10.49
C PHE A 176 -7.57 12.57 10.35
N LEU A 177 -7.97 11.30 10.22
CA LEU A 177 -9.38 10.93 10.05
C LEU A 177 -10.23 11.17 11.31
N TYR A 178 -9.68 10.94 12.52
CA TYR A 178 -10.47 11.03 13.75
C TYR A 178 -10.39 12.37 14.45
N ARG A 179 -9.30 13.13 14.29
CA ARG A 179 -9.07 14.39 15.01
C ARG A 179 -9.18 15.66 14.17
N SER A 180 -9.05 15.57 12.83
CA SER A 180 -9.08 16.77 11.97
C SER A 180 -10.51 17.19 11.58
N ALA A 181 -10.69 18.48 11.33
CA ALA A 181 -11.92 19.01 10.74
C ALA A 181 -12.23 18.42 9.35
N TRP A 182 -11.19 18.03 8.61
CA TRP A 182 -11.34 17.35 7.33
C TRP A 182 -11.88 15.93 7.51
N GLY A 183 -11.37 15.19 8.47
CA GLY A 183 -11.86 13.84 8.81
C GLY A 183 -13.34 13.83 9.21
N ILE A 184 -13.84 14.88 9.87
CA ILE A 184 -15.29 15.03 10.15
C ILE A 184 -16.08 15.12 8.84
N LYS A 185 -15.62 15.94 7.87
CA LYS A 185 -16.26 16.07 6.55
C LYS A 185 -16.24 14.75 5.78
N VAL A 186 -15.13 14.01 5.82
CA VAL A 186 -15.00 12.68 5.22
C VAL A 186 -16.05 11.74 5.80
N ARG A 187 -16.12 11.58 7.11
CA ARG A 187 -17.10 10.70 7.77
C ARG A 187 -18.54 11.12 7.54
N ALA A 188 -18.84 12.42 7.57
CA ALA A 188 -20.19 12.93 7.27
C ALA A 188 -20.60 12.58 5.83
N THR A 189 -19.71 12.76 4.86
CA THR A 189 -19.97 12.42 3.45
C THR A 189 -20.17 10.92 3.24
N THR A 190 -19.42 10.08 3.97
CA THR A 190 -19.55 8.62 3.93
C THR A 190 -20.87 8.15 4.53
N GLN A 191 -21.31 8.76 5.64
CA GLN A 191 -22.55 8.38 6.30
C GLN A 191 -23.80 8.77 5.51
N ASN A 192 -23.87 10.01 5.06
CA ASN A 192 -24.98 10.51 4.25
C ASN A 192 -24.55 11.68 3.35
N ARG A 193 -24.28 11.37 2.10
CA ARG A 193 -23.79 12.34 1.10
C ARG A 193 -24.78 13.48 0.85
N GLY A 194 -26.08 13.15 0.80
CA GLY A 194 -27.14 14.17 0.57
C GLY A 194 -27.25 15.15 1.73
N MET A 195 -27.26 14.64 2.98
CA MET A 195 -27.32 15.48 4.17
C MET A 195 -26.03 16.29 4.33
N ALA A 196 -24.86 15.71 4.08
CA ALA A 196 -23.58 16.44 4.11
C ALA A 196 -23.59 17.63 3.13
N SER A 197 -24.14 17.44 1.92
CA SER A 197 -24.31 18.51 0.94
C SER A 197 -25.30 19.57 1.42
N ALA A 198 -26.41 19.18 2.05
CA ALA A 198 -27.43 20.09 2.56
C ALA A 198 -26.91 21.01 3.67
N VAL A 199 -25.97 20.54 4.51
CA VAL A 199 -25.31 21.36 5.54
C VAL A 199 -24.08 22.14 5.01
N GLY A 200 -23.90 22.22 3.68
CA GLY A 200 -22.88 23.06 3.06
C GLY A 200 -21.50 22.40 2.85
N ILE A 201 -21.38 21.08 3.06
CA ILE A 201 -20.13 20.36 2.77
C ILE A 201 -20.01 20.14 1.24
N ASN A 202 -18.95 20.65 0.63
CA ASN A 202 -18.64 20.35 -0.75
C ASN A 202 -18.10 18.91 -0.88
N THR A 203 -19.02 17.97 -1.14
CA THR A 203 -18.71 16.52 -1.19
C THR A 203 -17.73 16.18 -2.32
N GLN A 204 -17.80 16.88 -3.47
CA GLN A 204 -16.85 16.66 -4.57
C GLN A 204 -15.41 17.03 -4.19
N LYS A 205 -15.23 18.13 -3.44
CA LYS A 205 -13.91 18.53 -2.95
C LYS A 205 -13.39 17.53 -1.90
N VAL A 206 -14.29 17.02 -1.05
CA VAL A 206 -13.94 15.99 -0.04
C VAL A 206 -13.49 14.71 -0.73
N ASP A 207 -14.22 14.23 -1.74
CA ASP A 207 -13.87 13.02 -2.50
C ASP A 207 -12.51 13.17 -3.19
N ARG A 208 -12.31 14.26 -3.91
CA ARG A 208 -11.08 14.53 -4.64
C ARG A 208 -9.85 14.54 -3.74
N MET A 209 -9.94 15.25 -2.61
CA MET A 209 -8.83 15.32 -1.65
C MET A 209 -8.57 13.98 -0.99
N THR A 210 -9.61 13.21 -0.68
CA THR A 210 -9.48 11.89 -0.07
C THR A 210 -8.89 10.88 -1.06
N PHE A 211 -9.31 10.93 -2.31
CA PHE A 211 -8.72 10.12 -3.38
C PHE A 211 -7.22 10.42 -3.54
N ALA A 212 -6.88 11.72 -3.63
CA ALA A 212 -5.50 12.17 -3.74
C ALA A 212 -4.63 11.74 -2.54
N LEU A 213 -5.18 11.85 -1.31
CA LEU A 213 -4.49 11.38 -0.10
C LEU A 213 -4.23 9.87 -0.14
N GLY A 214 -5.22 9.07 -0.55
CA GLY A 214 -5.03 7.62 -0.69
C GLY A 214 -3.97 7.28 -1.72
N CYS A 215 -3.93 7.98 -2.87
CA CYS A 215 -2.88 7.83 -3.87
C CYS A 215 -1.50 8.25 -3.35
N GLY A 216 -1.43 9.35 -2.57
CA GLY A 216 -0.19 9.78 -1.92
C GLY A 216 0.36 8.72 -0.94
N ILE A 217 -0.50 8.09 -0.14
CA ILE A 217 -0.11 7.00 0.77
C ILE A 217 0.40 5.79 -0.03
N ALA A 218 -0.24 5.45 -1.16
CA ALA A 218 0.27 4.42 -2.06
C ALA A 218 1.66 4.77 -2.62
N GLY A 219 1.91 6.06 -2.91
CA GLY A 219 3.25 6.54 -3.29
C GLY A 219 4.30 6.29 -2.20
N VAL A 220 3.96 6.54 -0.93
CA VAL A 220 4.83 6.20 0.22
C VAL A 220 5.05 4.69 0.33
N ALA A 221 4.01 3.88 0.11
CA ALA A 221 4.14 2.42 0.06
C ALA A 221 5.14 1.98 -1.02
N GLY A 222 5.11 2.63 -2.19
CA GLY A 222 6.07 2.40 -3.27
C GLY A 222 7.49 2.79 -2.90
N ALA A 223 7.66 3.91 -2.22
CA ALA A 223 8.96 4.32 -1.68
C ALA A 223 9.52 3.29 -0.70
N CYS A 224 8.70 2.78 0.22
CA CYS A 224 9.08 1.71 1.14
C CYS A 224 9.38 0.39 0.41
N PHE A 225 8.61 0.07 -0.62
CA PHE A 225 8.79 -1.13 -1.43
C PHE A 225 10.18 -1.22 -2.08
N THR A 226 10.74 -0.09 -2.55
CA THR A 226 12.07 -0.06 -3.17
C THR A 226 13.20 -0.50 -2.24
N THR A 227 12.99 -0.51 -0.92
CA THR A 227 13.99 -1.00 0.04
C THR A 227 14.03 -2.51 0.16
N ILE A 228 12.97 -3.20 -0.30
CA ILE A 228 12.79 -4.65 -0.14
C ILE A 228 12.92 -5.37 -1.49
N ALA A 229 12.47 -4.73 -2.57
CA ALA A 229 12.42 -5.34 -3.89
C ALA A 229 12.74 -4.34 -5.02
N SER A 230 13.11 -4.87 -6.18
CA SER A 230 13.27 -4.10 -7.42
C SER A 230 11.92 -3.65 -7.96
N THR A 231 11.92 -2.54 -8.69
CA THR A 231 10.73 -1.92 -9.25
C THR A 231 10.68 -2.14 -10.77
N GLY A 232 9.59 -2.71 -11.24
CA GLY A 232 9.29 -2.82 -12.66
C GLY A 232 8.03 -2.05 -13.06
N PRO A 233 7.77 -1.87 -14.36
CA PRO A 233 6.58 -1.17 -14.84
C PRO A 233 5.26 -1.80 -14.42
N THR A 234 5.26 -3.08 -14.07
CA THR A 234 4.08 -3.86 -13.68
C THR A 234 4.06 -4.19 -12.19
N SER A 235 5.00 -3.70 -11.39
CA SER A 235 5.09 -4.01 -9.96
C SER A 235 3.80 -3.67 -9.21
N GLY A 236 3.18 -2.52 -9.51
CA GLY A 236 1.91 -2.12 -8.88
C GLY A 236 0.77 -3.09 -9.14
N SER A 237 0.67 -3.61 -10.37
CA SER A 237 -0.40 -4.54 -10.73
C SER A 237 -0.28 -5.91 -10.03
N LEU A 238 0.91 -6.30 -9.60
CA LEU A 238 1.13 -7.55 -8.84
C LEU A 238 0.61 -7.46 -7.39
N TYR A 239 0.57 -6.25 -6.82
CA TYR A 239 0.17 -6.03 -5.43
C TYR A 239 -1.26 -5.50 -5.28
N ILE A 240 -1.90 -5.01 -6.36
CA ILE A 240 -3.27 -4.46 -6.26
C ILE A 240 -4.29 -5.52 -5.83
N VAL A 241 -4.15 -6.76 -6.29
CA VAL A 241 -5.07 -7.86 -5.94
C VAL A 241 -4.98 -8.17 -4.45
N ASP A 242 -3.75 -8.32 -3.93
CA ASP A 242 -3.50 -8.57 -2.50
C ASP A 242 -4.04 -7.41 -1.65
N THR A 243 -3.78 -6.18 -2.08
CA THR A 243 -4.25 -4.95 -1.42
C THR A 243 -5.78 -4.89 -1.37
N PHE A 244 -6.45 -5.22 -2.47
CA PHE A 244 -7.90 -5.26 -2.53
C PHE A 244 -8.48 -6.32 -1.59
N LEU A 245 -7.87 -7.51 -1.58
CA LEU A 245 -8.28 -8.57 -0.66
C LEU A 245 -8.11 -8.17 0.80
N VAL A 246 -7.02 -7.48 1.15
CA VAL A 246 -6.81 -6.94 2.50
C VAL A 246 -7.96 -6.02 2.90
N VAL A 247 -8.36 -5.10 2.03
CA VAL A 247 -9.44 -4.13 2.32
C VAL A 247 -10.80 -4.81 2.43
N VAL A 248 -11.12 -5.74 1.53
CA VAL A 248 -12.41 -6.46 1.54
C VAL A 248 -12.49 -7.40 2.73
N PHE A 249 -11.43 -8.17 3.00
CA PHE A 249 -11.35 -9.11 4.11
C PHE A 249 -11.40 -8.40 5.48
N GLY A 250 -10.77 -7.22 5.57
CA GLY A 250 -10.85 -6.38 6.76
C GLY A 250 -12.21 -5.72 7.00
N GLY A 251 -13.04 -5.64 5.97
CA GLY A 251 -14.32 -4.91 5.96
C GLY A 251 -14.13 -3.45 5.55
N SER A 252 -14.89 -3.03 4.54
CA SER A 252 -14.82 -1.70 3.95
C SER A 252 -15.08 -0.61 4.97
N GLY A 253 -14.13 0.33 5.11
CA GLY A 253 -14.25 1.47 6.03
C GLY A 253 -13.79 1.21 7.47
N SER A 254 -13.28 0.02 7.80
CA SER A 254 -12.67 -0.28 9.10
C SER A 254 -11.15 -0.25 9.03
N LEU A 255 -10.51 0.80 9.57
CA LEU A 255 -9.04 0.87 9.64
C LEU A 255 -8.44 -0.27 10.46
N LEU A 256 -9.06 -0.60 11.60
CA LEU A 256 -8.62 -1.74 12.44
C LEU A 256 -8.77 -3.07 11.68
N GLY A 257 -9.85 -3.22 10.91
CA GLY A 257 -10.05 -4.36 10.04
C GLY A 257 -8.96 -4.46 8.97
N THR A 258 -8.59 -3.35 8.35
CA THR A 258 -7.50 -3.29 7.36
C THR A 258 -6.16 -3.71 7.97
N VAL A 259 -5.82 -3.23 9.18
CA VAL A 259 -4.58 -3.61 9.88
C VAL A 259 -4.57 -5.11 10.20
N ALA A 260 -5.66 -5.63 10.78
CA ALA A 260 -5.74 -7.04 11.17
C ALA A 260 -5.72 -7.97 9.95
N SER A 261 -6.40 -7.62 8.86
CA SER A 261 -6.39 -8.40 7.63
C SER A 261 -5.04 -8.38 6.93
N ALA A 262 -4.39 -7.20 6.84
CA ALA A 262 -3.06 -7.08 6.27
C ALA A 262 -2.06 -7.97 7.04
N PHE A 263 -2.11 -7.95 8.38
CA PHE A 263 -1.27 -8.79 9.22
C PHE A 263 -1.53 -10.28 8.97
N SER A 264 -2.80 -10.70 9.01
CA SER A 264 -3.17 -12.10 8.82
C SER A 264 -2.75 -12.63 7.44
N ILE A 265 -2.99 -11.84 6.39
CA ILE A 265 -2.65 -12.21 5.01
C ILE A 265 -1.13 -12.28 4.82
N ALA A 266 -0.38 -11.28 5.29
CA ALA A 266 1.07 -11.24 5.15
C ALA A 266 1.75 -12.38 5.92
N GLN A 267 1.32 -12.68 7.15
CA GLN A 267 1.88 -13.79 7.93
C GLN A 267 1.53 -15.14 7.30
N ALA A 268 0.28 -15.34 6.86
CA ALA A 268 -0.12 -16.56 6.17
C ALA A 268 0.70 -16.76 4.88
N GLN A 269 0.86 -15.71 4.08
CA GLN A 269 1.65 -15.76 2.86
C GLN A 269 3.14 -16.05 3.16
N SER A 270 3.72 -15.40 4.16
CA SER A 270 5.10 -15.64 4.57
C SER A 270 5.33 -17.10 5.00
N ILE A 271 4.45 -17.67 5.83
CA ILE A 271 4.54 -19.06 6.27
C ILE A 271 4.36 -20.01 5.07
N LEU A 272 3.40 -19.79 4.22
CA LEU A 272 3.15 -20.66 3.07
C LEU A 272 4.29 -20.63 2.05
N THR A 273 4.91 -19.48 1.83
CA THR A 273 6.06 -19.35 0.92
C THR A 273 7.32 -20.02 1.46
N PHE A 274 7.41 -20.23 2.76
CA PHE A 274 8.49 -21.03 3.35
C PHE A 274 8.39 -22.52 3.01
N PHE A 275 7.16 -23.07 3.01
CA PHE A 275 6.94 -24.50 2.70
C PHE A 275 6.74 -24.77 1.20
N MET A 276 6.41 -23.77 0.42
CA MET A 276 6.07 -23.86 -1.00
C MET A 276 6.86 -22.80 -1.79
N THR A 277 6.74 -22.82 -3.12
CA THR A 277 7.26 -21.73 -3.94
C THR A 277 6.46 -20.45 -3.71
N ASN A 278 7.07 -19.28 -3.94
CA ASN A 278 6.41 -17.97 -3.80
C ASN A 278 5.06 -17.91 -4.54
N ALA A 279 5.00 -18.46 -5.77
CA ALA A 279 3.78 -18.49 -6.56
C ALA A 279 2.69 -19.36 -5.92
N MET A 280 3.04 -20.56 -5.46
CA MET A 280 2.10 -21.48 -4.82
C MET A 280 1.59 -20.92 -3.48
N GLY A 281 2.49 -20.37 -2.64
CA GLY A 281 2.11 -19.72 -1.38
C GLY A 281 1.09 -18.60 -1.60
N LYS A 282 1.32 -17.76 -2.61
CA LYS A 282 0.41 -16.68 -2.97
C LYS A 282 -0.95 -17.20 -3.43
N VAL A 283 -0.99 -18.21 -4.30
CA VAL A 283 -2.25 -18.82 -4.80
C VAL A 283 -3.04 -19.44 -3.64
N VAL A 284 -2.39 -20.20 -2.75
CA VAL A 284 -3.07 -20.82 -1.61
C VAL A 284 -3.63 -19.79 -0.65
N THR A 285 -2.87 -18.72 -0.36
CA THR A 285 -3.35 -17.60 0.47
C THR A 285 -4.59 -16.96 -0.16
N LEU A 286 -4.56 -16.67 -1.46
CA LEU A 286 -5.64 -16.05 -2.19
C LEU A 286 -6.91 -16.93 -2.19
N LEU A 287 -6.78 -18.21 -2.45
CA LEU A 287 -7.89 -19.18 -2.41
C LEU A 287 -8.49 -19.27 -1.00
N THR A 288 -7.66 -19.30 0.04
CA THR A 288 -8.12 -19.34 1.43
C THR A 288 -8.97 -18.13 1.77
N ILE A 289 -8.52 -16.93 1.36
CA ILE A 289 -9.25 -15.67 1.60
C ILE A 289 -10.58 -15.68 0.84
N ILE A 290 -10.59 -16.11 -0.43
CA ILE A 290 -11.80 -16.20 -1.23
C ILE A 290 -12.82 -17.15 -0.56
N ILE A 291 -12.40 -18.32 -0.07
CA ILE A 291 -13.28 -19.27 0.64
C ILE A 291 -13.85 -18.61 1.89
N ILE A 292 -13.03 -17.91 2.67
CA ILE A 292 -13.53 -17.21 3.89
C ILE A 292 -14.52 -16.11 3.51
N LEU A 293 -14.27 -15.33 2.45
CA LEU A 293 -15.20 -14.30 1.97
C LEU A 293 -16.51 -14.88 1.41
N MET A 294 -16.48 -16.08 0.80
CA MET A 294 -17.71 -16.77 0.41
C MET A 294 -18.57 -17.16 1.62
N LEU A 295 -17.95 -17.48 2.76
CA LEU A 295 -18.64 -17.78 4.02
C LEU A 295 -19.07 -16.53 4.78
N ARG A 296 -18.29 -15.44 4.69
CA ARG A 296 -18.53 -14.15 5.35
C ARG A 296 -18.27 -12.96 4.41
N PRO A 297 -19.24 -12.65 3.53
CA PRO A 297 -19.06 -11.63 2.48
C PRO A 297 -18.88 -10.19 3.03
N GLU A 298 -19.27 -9.95 4.28
CA GLU A 298 -19.12 -8.64 4.93
C GLU A 298 -17.69 -8.38 5.45
N GLY A 299 -16.79 -9.36 5.36
CA GLY A 299 -15.45 -9.32 5.95
C GLY A 299 -15.43 -9.63 7.46
N LEU A 300 -14.23 -9.62 8.07
CA LEU A 300 -14.06 -9.99 9.49
C LEU A 300 -14.54 -8.92 10.46
N PHE A 301 -14.40 -7.65 10.11
CA PHE A 301 -14.65 -6.49 10.98
C PHE A 301 -15.69 -5.53 10.37
N ALA A 302 -16.71 -6.07 9.71
CA ALA A 302 -17.78 -5.25 9.16
C ALA A 302 -18.47 -4.42 10.25
N ASN A 303 -18.36 -3.11 10.15
CA ASN A 303 -19.17 -2.22 10.96
C ASN A 303 -20.64 -2.35 10.51
N LYS A 304 -21.49 -2.92 11.35
CA LYS A 304 -22.93 -2.90 11.11
C LYS A 304 -23.40 -1.44 11.12
N VAL A 305 -23.45 -0.83 9.94
CA VAL A 305 -24.17 0.43 9.79
C VAL A 305 -25.62 0.13 10.09
N ARG A 306 -26.15 0.66 11.19
CA ARG A 306 -27.58 0.61 11.50
C ARG A 306 -28.31 1.28 10.31
N LYS A 307 -29.03 0.46 9.53
CA LYS A 307 -29.98 0.95 8.53
C LYS A 307 -31.11 1.70 9.18
#